data_4292e2eda064346cbec31ed9f6a540e9
#
_entry.id   4292e2eda064346cbec31ed9f6a540e9
#
_cell.length_a   1.000
_cell.length_b   1.000
_cell.length_c   1.000
_cell.angle_alpha   90.00
_cell.angle_beta   90.00
_cell.angle_gamma   90.00
#
_symmetry.space_group_name_H-M   'P 1'
#
loop_
_entity.id
_entity.type
_entity.pdbx_description
1 polymer ?
#
loop_
_entity_poly.entity_id
_entity_poly.type
_entity_poly.pdbx_seq_one_letter_code
_entity_poly.pdbx_strand_id
1 'polypeptide(L)'
;MESAMRAQAPPTSPGPAIDVRDLRMRYGTKDVLTGVSFAARRGEVLALLGPNGAGKTTTIEILEGFRMRSAGEVSVLGQDPARGDEAWRARLGVVLQSWRDHSRWRVRDLLGYLARFYAPYGTTDVPRPWDVDELIDVVGLTEHADLKVQKLSGGQRRRLDVAIGIVGRPELVFLDEPTAGFDPHARREFHDLVHRLADFENTTVLLTTHDLDEAEKLADRILVLDGGTIVADGTADQLARELTTQAEVRWTVGGRRHVHAVEDGDPTAFVRRLLANDPDVTELEVRRASLEDTYMTLVHRAETAGGRPSAGGEQTDRTEEVQA
;
A
#
# COMPACT_ATOMS: atom_id res chain seq x y z
N MET A 1 -0.33 -48.46 -35.79
CA MET A 1 -1.17 -47.85 -34.72
C MET A 1 -0.24 -46.98 -33.86
N GLU A 2 -0.15 -45.74 -34.26
CA GLU A 2 0.73 -44.73 -33.69
C GLU A 2 0.00 -44.02 -32.59
N SER A 3 0.41 -44.28 -31.36
CA SER A 3 -0.12 -43.60 -30.14
C SER A 3 0.58 -42.26 -30.02
N ALA A 4 -0.10 -41.20 -30.44
CA ALA A 4 0.37 -39.82 -30.28
C ALA A 4 0.53 -39.48 -28.79
N MET A 5 1.78 -39.44 -28.35
CA MET A 5 2.19 -38.90 -27.05
C MET A 5 1.89 -37.37 -27.05
N ARG A 6 0.79 -36.96 -26.44
CA ARG A 6 0.55 -35.56 -26.14
C ARG A 6 1.68 -35.05 -25.23
N ALA A 7 2.56 -34.23 -25.80
CA ALA A 7 3.53 -33.47 -25.03
C ALA A 7 2.74 -32.59 -24.05
N GLN A 8 2.88 -32.85 -22.75
CA GLN A 8 2.44 -31.93 -21.71
C GLN A 8 3.26 -30.65 -21.87
N ALA A 9 2.56 -29.55 -22.07
CA ALA A 9 3.18 -28.23 -22.00
C ALA A 9 3.89 -28.07 -20.66
N PRO A 10 5.07 -27.42 -20.61
CA PRO A 10 5.74 -27.15 -19.36
C PRO A 10 4.82 -26.37 -18.43
N PRO A 11 4.92 -26.55 -17.10
CA PRO A 11 4.08 -25.83 -16.17
C PRO A 11 4.31 -24.34 -16.39
N THR A 12 3.27 -23.65 -16.84
CA THR A 12 3.23 -22.20 -16.96
C THR A 12 3.49 -21.64 -15.57
N SER A 13 4.46 -20.74 -15.42
CA SER A 13 4.68 -19.99 -14.18
C SER A 13 3.33 -19.49 -13.67
N PRO A 14 3.04 -19.61 -12.38
CA PRO A 14 1.78 -19.14 -11.84
C PRO A 14 1.59 -17.66 -12.22
N GLY A 15 0.42 -17.32 -12.78
CA GLY A 15 0.11 -15.95 -13.18
C GLY A 15 0.20 -14.95 -12.02
N PRO A 16 0.03 -13.66 -12.28
CA PRO A 16 0.09 -12.63 -11.25
C PRO A 16 -0.93 -12.92 -10.13
N ALA A 17 -0.63 -12.45 -8.91
CA ALA A 17 -1.57 -12.55 -7.79
C ALA A 17 -2.81 -11.68 -8.02
N ILE A 18 -2.62 -10.51 -8.63
CA ILE A 18 -3.69 -9.57 -9.02
C ILE A 18 -3.45 -9.16 -10.48
N ASP A 19 -4.51 -9.17 -11.31
CA ASP A 19 -4.53 -8.63 -12.66
C ASP A 19 -5.80 -7.80 -12.83
N VAL A 20 -5.64 -6.50 -13.05
CA VAL A 20 -6.74 -5.52 -13.19
C VAL A 20 -6.61 -4.81 -14.51
N ARG A 21 -7.70 -4.78 -15.30
CA ARG A 21 -7.74 -4.14 -16.61
C ARG A 21 -8.96 -3.26 -16.76
N ASP A 22 -8.75 -1.98 -16.99
CA ASP A 22 -9.79 -0.95 -17.22
C ASP A 22 -10.91 -1.00 -16.14
N LEU A 23 -10.51 -1.17 -14.87
CA LEU A 23 -11.47 -1.25 -13.75
C LEU A 23 -12.18 0.09 -13.60
N ARG A 24 -13.51 0.04 -13.63
CA ARG A 24 -14.38 1.20 -13.50
C ARG A 24 -15.41 1.00 -12.38
N MET A 25 -15.65 2.06 -11.64
CA MET A 25 -16.68 2.08 -10.62
C MET A 25 -17.43 3.41 -10.58
N ARG A 26 -18.75 3.33 -10.61
CA ARG A 26 -19.65 4.49 -10.56
C ARG A 26 -20.68 4.33 -9.44
N TYR A 27 -20.88 5.36 -8.67
CA TYR A 27 -21.93 5.47 -7.66
C TYR A 27 -22.96 6.52 -8.11
N GLY A 28 -24.11 6.06 -8.57
CA GLY A 28 -25.10 6.96 -9.16
C GLY A 28 -24.50 7.71 -10.36
N THR A 29 -24.34 9.02 -10.23
CA THR A 29 -23.73 9.88 -11.28
C THR A 29 -22.25 10.14 -11.11
N LYS A 30 -21.64 9.69 -9.99
CA LYS A 30 -20.22 9.96 -9.67
C LYS A 30 -19.36 8.80 -10.12
N ASP A 31 -18.45 9.03 -11.04
CA ASP A 31 -17.36 8.10 -11.36
C ASP A 31 -16.29 8.19 -10.27
N VAL A 32 -15.93 7.03 -9.71
CA VAL A 32 -14.89 6.91 -8.65
C VAL A 32 -13.65 6.24 -9.21
N LEU A 33 -13.81 5.21 -10.06
CA LEU A 33 -12.73 4.60 -10.81
C LEU A 33 -13.04 4.74 -12.30
N THR A 34 -12.09 5.25 -13.08
CA THR A 34 -12.30 5.65 -14.47
C THR A 34 -11.45 4.87 -15.48
N GLY A 35 -10.78 3.79 -15.02
CA GLY A 35 -9.98 2.92 -15.87
C GLY A 35 -8.67 2.49 -15.22
N VAL A 36 -8.75 1.98 -13.98
CA VAL A 36 -7.58 1.48 -13.23
C VAL A 36 -7.09 0.18 -13.86
N SER A 37 -5.78 0.12 -14.18
CA SER A 37 -5.13 -1.07 -14.72
C SER A 37 -3.77 -1.27 -14.06
N PHE A 38 -3.54 -2.47 -13.50
CA PHE A 38 -2.25 -2.88 -12.92
C PHE A 38 -2.22 -4.39 -12.70
N ALA A 39 -1.04 -4.92 -12.47
CA ALA A 39 -0.88 -6.31 -12.02
C ALA A 39 0.07 -6.36 -10.83
N ALA A 40 -0.16 -7.25 -9.86
CA ALA A 40 0.76 -7.56 -8.77
C ALA A 40 1.35 -8.95 -8.94
N ARG A 41 2.67 -9.07 -8.73
CA ARG A 41 3.36 -10.36 -8.75
C ARG A 41 3.09 -11.11 -7.45
N ARG A 42 3.27 -12.43 -7.48
CA ARG A 42 3.24 -13.22 -6.24
C ARG A 42 4.43 -12.88 -5.34
N GLY A 43 4.20 -12.76 -4.06
CA GLY A 43 5.20 -12.37 -3.06
C GLY A 43 5.60 -10.90 -3.09
N GLU A 44 4.97 -10.07 -3.93
CA GLU A 44 5.23 -8.62 -4.02
C GLU A 44 4.47 -7.86 -2.92
N VAL A 45 5.13 -6.90 -2.30
CA VAL A 45 4.49 -5.88 -1.47
C VAL A 45 4.17 -4.67 -2.35
N LEU A 46 2.89 -4.48 -2.68
CA LEU A 46 2.40 -3.41 -3.54
C LEU A 46 1.66 -2.35 -2.72
N ALA A 47 2.07 -1.09 -2.81
CA ALA A 47 1.35 0.01 -2.20
C ALA A 47 0.46 0.73 -3.21
N LEU A 48 -0.79 0.97 -2.83
CA LEU A 48 -1.71 1.85 -3.54
C LEU A 48 -1.77 3.19 -2.79
N LEU A 49 -0.97 4.14 -3.23
CA LEU A 49 -0.84 5.48 -2.66
C LEU A 49 -1.82 6.44 -3.32
N GLY A 50 -2.41 7.34 -2.56
CA GLY A 50 -3.27 8.39 -3.13
C GLY A 50 -3.99 9.21 -2.06
N PRO A 51 -4.53 10.37 -2.43
CA PRO A 51 -5.28 11.23 -1.50
C PRO A 51 -6.60 10.57 -1.05
N ASN A 52 -7.21 11.14 -0.03
CA ASN A 52 -8.53 10.71 0.41
C ASN A 52 -9.56 10.92 -0.70
N GLY A 53 -10.37 9.89 -0.96
CA GLY A 53 -11.38 9.92 -2.02
C GLY A 53 -10.86 9.58 -3.42
N ALA A 54 -9.57 9.24 -3.61
CA ALA A 54 -9.03 8.81 -4.90
C ALA A 54 -9.60 7.47 -5.41
N GLY A 55 -10.21 6.66 -4.53
CA GLY A 55 -10.78 5.36 -4.88
C GLY A 55 -10.02 4.15 -4.30
N LYS A 56 -9.04 4.36 -3.41
CA LYS A 56 -8.23 3.28 -2.79
C LYS A 56 -9.09 2.19 -2.15
N THR A 57 -9.91 2.56 -1.17
CA THR A 57 -10.83 1.61 -0.48
C THR A 57 -11.79 0.94 -1.46
N THR A 58 -12.34 1.70 -2.43
CA THR A 58 -13.20 1.13 -3.47
C THR A 58 -12.48 0.07 -4.30
N THR A 59 -11.21 0.32 -4.65
CA THR A 59 -10.39 -0.65 -5.38
C THR A 59 -10.20 -1.92 -4.56
N ILE A 60 -9.77 -1.80 -3.29
CA ILE A 60 -9.59 -2.95 -2.39
C ILE A 60 -10.91 -3.74 -2.23
N GLU A 61 -12.02 -3.09 -1.92
CA GLU A 61 -13.31 -3.76 -1.75
C GLU A 61 -13.75 -4.57 -2.99
N ILE A 62 -13.40 -4.10 -4.20
CA ILE A 62 -13.66 -4.85 -5.44
C ILE A 62 -12.74 -6.06 -5.55
N LEU A 63 -11.45 -5.92 -5.21
CA LEU A 63 -10.47 -7.00 -5.25
C LEU A 63 -10.76 -8.09 -4.21
N GLU A 64 -11.29 -7.72 -3.06
CA GLU A 64 -11.74 -8.63 -2.00
C GLU A 64 -13.06 -9.34 -2.32
N GLY A 65 -13.77 -8.87 -3.34
CA GLY A 65 -15.10 -9.39 -3.71
C GLY A 65 -16.26 -8.88 -2.83
N PHE A 66 -16.02 -7.87 -2.01
CA PHE A 66 -17.08 -7.20 -1.23
C PHE A 66 -17.92 -6.24 -2.06
N ARG A 67 -17.39 -5.80 -3.20
CA ARG A 67 -18.05 -4.84 -4.07
C ARG A 67 -18.03 -5.28 -5.52
N MET A 68 -19.16 -5.11 -6.20
CA MET A 68 -19.27 -5.34 -7.63
C MET A 68 -18.77 -4.12 -8.39
N ARG A 69 -17.86 -4.32 -9.34
CA ARG A 69 -17.39 -3.28 -10.24
C ARG A 69 -18.46 -2.91 -11.29
N SER A 70 -18.38 -1.70 -11.83
CA SER A 70 -19.28 -1.26 -12.91
C SER A 70 -18.82 -1.78 -14.28
N ALA A 71 -17.51 -1.86 -14.53
CA ALA A 71 -16.92 -2.39 -15.77
C ALA A 71 -15.45 -2.78 -15.54
N GLY A 72 -14.83 -3.38 -16.56
CA GLY A 72 -13.45 -3.84 -16.56
C GLY A 72 -13.30 -5.30 -16.16
N GLU A 73 -12.06 -5.79 -16.21
CA GLU A 73 -11.70 -7.17 -15.88
C GLU A 73 -10.83 -7.18 -14.61
N VAL A 74 -11.11 -8.11 -13.72
CA VAL A 74 -10.36 -8.30 -12.48
C VAL A 74 -10.16 -9.79 -12.25
N SER A 75 -8.92 -10.18 -12.00
CA SER A 75 -8.54 -11.51 -11.55
C SER A 75 -7.69 -11.41 -10.29
N VAL A 76 -8.08 -12.09 -9.24
CA VAL A 76 -7.35 -12.20 -7.98
C VAL A 76 -7.09 -13.66 -7.69
N LEU A 77 -5.82 -14.05 -7.58
CA LEU A 77 -5.37 -15.44 -7.48
C LEU A 77 -5.96 -16.35 -8.56
N GLY A 78 -6.15 -15.80 -9.79
CA GLY A 78 -6.66 -16.51 -10.95
C GLY A 78 -8.19 -16.61 -11.03
N GLN A 79 -8.93 -15.93 -10.16
CA GLN A 79 -10.41 -15.96 -10.12
C GLN A 79 -10.99 -14.54 -10.14
N ASP A 80 -12.15 -14.36 -10.77
CA ASP A 80 -12.90 -13.11 -10.69
C ASP A 80 -13.52 -12.97 -9.28
N PRO A 81 -13.17 -11.91 -8.52
CA PRO A 81 -13.68 -11.68 -7.16
C PRO A 81 -15.20 -11.68 -7.05
N ALA A 82 -15.89 -11.24 -8.10
CA ALA A 82 -17.36 -11.24 -8.15
C ALA A 82 -17.98 -12.65 -8.14
N ARG A 83 -17.16 -13.67 -8.39
CA ARG A 83 -17.54 -15.10 -8.42
C ARG A 83 -16.75 -15.91 -7.39
N GLY A 84 -16.05 -15.24 -6.48
CA GLY A 84 -15.23 -15.89 -5.45
C GLY A 84 -16.07 -16.79 -4.55
N ASP A 85 -15.68 -18.05 -4.44
CA ASP A 85 -16.25 -19.04 -3.51
C ASP A 85 -15.54 -18.99 -2.14
N GLU A 86 -15.97 -19.84 -1.21
CA GLU A 86 -15.35 -19.91 0.12
C GLU A 86 -13.90 -20.39 0.07
N ALA A 87 -13.58 -21.31 -0.83
CA ALA A 87 -12.21 -21.82 -0.98
C ALA A 87 -11.28 -20.71 -1.51
N TRP A 88 -11.74 -19.87 -2.42
CA TRP A 88 -11.01 -18.70 -2.88
C TRP A 88 -10.85 -17.68 -1.76
N ARG A 89 -11.92 -17.37 -0.99
CA ARG A 89 -11.86 -16.44 0.14
C ARG A 89 -10.89 -16.90 1.23
N ALA A 90 -10.79 -18.21 1.45
CA ALA A 90 -9.84 -18.77 2.42
C ALA A 90 -8.36 -18.54 2.04
N ARG A 91 -8.09 -18.15 0.79
CA ARG A 91 -6.75 -17.79 0.30
C ARG A 91 -6.43 -16.31 0.46
N LEU A 92 -7.42 -15.51 0.88
CA LEU A 92 -7.28 -14.08 1.11
C LEU A 92 -7.22 -13.77 2.60
N GLY A 93 -6.40 -12.81 2.95
CA GLY A 93 -6.35 -12.16 4.25
C GLY A 93 -6.83 -10.72 4.13
N VAL A 94 -7.67 -10.27 5.05
CA VAL A 94 -8.16 -8.89 5.09
C VAL A 94 -7.93 -8.33 6.47
N VAL A 95 -7.19 -7.23 6.56
CA VAL A 95 -6.95 -6.52 7.81
C VAL A 95 -7.70 -5.19 7.76
N LEU A 96 -8.81 -5.15 8.44
CA LEU A 96 -9.70 -3.98 8.49
C LEU A 96 -9.09 -2.85 9.34
N GLN A 97 -9.48 -1.61 9.05
CA GLN A 97 -9.01 -0.41 9.75
C GLN A 97 -9.38 -0.42 11.25
N SER A 98 -10.52 -1.00 11.61
CA SER A 98 -10.90 -1.20 13.01
C SER A 98 -11.85 -2.39 13.16
N TRP A 99 -11.48 -3.31 14.01
CA TRP A 99 -12.37 -4.37 14.45
C TRP A 99 -12.53 -4.30 15.98
N ARG A 100 -13.76 -4.10 16.46
CA ARG A 100 -14.03 -3.88 17.89
C ARG A 100 -14.77 -5.02 18.57
N ASP A 101 -15.03 -6.12 17.88
CA ASP A 101 -15.71 -7.29 18.41
C ASP A 101 -14.79 -8.17 19.27
N HIS A 102 -15.38 -9.07 20.03
CA HIS A 102 -14.68 -10.09 20.83
C HIS A 102 -13.83 -9.54 21.99
N SER A 103 -14.12 -8.35 22.49
CA SER A 103 -13.35 -7.67 23.55
C SER A 103 -13.13 -8.51 24.82
N ARG A 104 -14.04 -9.46 25.11
CA ARG A 104 -13.99 -10.34 26.28
C ARG A 104 -13.20 -11.63 26.08
N TRP A 105 -12.86 -11.98 24.84
CA TRP A 105 -12.09 -13.17 24.51
C TRP A 105 -10.62 -12.98 24.87
N ARG A 106 -9.91 -14.08 25.13
CA ARG A 106 -8.44 -14.07 25.16
C ARG A 106 -7.90 -14.10 23.74
N VAL A 107 -6.72 -13.56 23.53
CA VAL A 107 -6.06 -13.54 22.21
C VAL A 107 -6.01 -14.93 21.61
N ARG A 108 -5.48 -15.92 22.37
CA ARG A 108 -5.36 -17.32 21.95
C ARG A 108 -6.72 -17.95 21.59
N ASP A 109 -7.72 -17.75 22.43
CA ASP A 109 -9.04 -18.34 22.23
C ASP A 109 -9.69 -17.80 20.96
N LEU A 110 -9.56 -16.48 20.73
CA LEU A 110 -10.08 -15.83 19.54
C LEU A 110 -9.43 -16.36 18.26
N LEU A 111 -8.10 -16.39 18.21
CA LEU A 111 -7.36 -16.91 17.07
C LEU A 111 -7.67 -18.39 16.83
N GLY A 112 -7.71 -19.21 17.89
CA GLY A 112 -8.07 -20.62 17.80
C GLY A 112 -9.51 -20.85 17.31
N TYR A 113 -10.45 -19.97 17.66
CA TYR A 113 -11.80 -20.02 17.14
C TYR A 113 -11.85 -19.71 15.65
N LEU A 114 -11.19 -18.61 15.21
CA LEU A 114 -11.15 -18.18 13.82
C LEU A 114 -10.39 -19.19 12.94
N ALA A 115 -9.31 -19.76 13.42
CA ALA A 115 -8.53 -20.77 12.72
C ALA A 115 -9.38 -21.95 12.21
N ARG A 116 -10.40 -22.36 12.97
CA ARG A 116 -11.29 -23.48 12.60
C ARG A 116 -12.00 -23.29 11.28
N PHE A 117 -12.30 -22.06 10.90
CA PHE A 117 -12.97 -21.76 9.62
C PHE A 117 -12.10 -22.06 8.41
N TYR A 118 -10.76 -22.02 8.57
CA TYR A 118 -9.80 -22.23 7.50
C TYR A 118 -9.33 -23.69 7.38
N ALA A 119 -9.48 -24.51 8.42
CA ALA A 119 -9.05 -25.89 8.42
C ALA A 119 -9.55 -26.74 7.23
N PRO A 120 -10.81 -26.59 6.75
CA PRO A 120 -11.30 -27.35 5.60
C PRO A 120 -10.60 -27.00 4.27
N TYR A 121 -9.89 -25.88 4.19
CA TYR A 121 -9.25 -25.35 2.98
C TYR A 121 -7.74 -25.57 2.96
N GLY A 122 -7.18 -26.30 3.94
CA GLY A 122 -5.78 -26.69 3.95
C GLY A 122 -5.48 -27.70 2.84
N THR A 123 -4.30 -27.57 2.22
CA THR A 123 -3.76 -28.53 1.24
C THR A 123 -2.42 -29.05 1.71
N THR A 124 -1.86 -30.05 1.01
CA THR A 124 -0.51 -30.56 1.33
C THR A 124 0.55 -29.48 1.12
N ASP A 125 0.37 -28.61 0.12
CA ASP A 125 1.33 -27.56 -0.24
C ASP A 125 1.17 -26.31 0.63
N VAL A 126 -0.06 -26.01 1.06
CA VAL A 126 -0.38 -24.87 1.94
C VAL A 126 -1.25 -25.38 3.10
N PRO A 127 -0.59 -25.81 4.20
CA PRO A 127 -1.32 -26.23 5.39
C PRO A 127 -2.03 -25.02 6.02
N ARG A 128 -3.37 -25.10 6.13
CA ARG A 128 -4.23 -24.10 6.78
C ARG A 128 -4.95 -24.72 7.97
N PRO A 129 -5.19 -23.94 9.01
CA PRO A 129 -4.71 -22.58 9.31
C PRO A 129 -3.25 -22.57 9.78
N TRP A 130 -2.74 -21.38 10.16
CA TRP A 130 -1.56 -21.27 11.01
C TRP A 130 -1.73 -22.05 12.31
N ASP A 131 -0.64 -22.60 12.84
CA ASP A 131 -0.61 -22.94 14.25
C ASP A 131 -0.79 -21.68 15.08
N VAL A 132 -1.68 -21.71 16.07
CA VAL A 132 -2.07 -20.49 16.81
C VAL A 132 -0.92 -19.96 17.66
N ASP A 133 -0.08 -20.85 18.22
CA ASP A 133 1.03 -20.43 19.06
C ASP A 133 2.17 -19.86 18.21
N GLU A 134 2.45 -20.46 17.06
CA GLU A 134 3.38 -19.91 16.07
C GLU A 134 2.93 -18.55 15.56
N LEU A 135 1.64 -18.40 15.24
CA LEU A 135 1.09 -17.13 14.79
C LEU A 135 1.21 -16.03 15.85
N ILE A 136 0.90 -16.35 17.11
CA ILE A 136 1.02 -15.43 18.24
C ILE A 136 2.46 -14.96 18.41
N ASP A 137 3.43 -15.85 18.22
CA ASP A 137 4.86 -15.51 18.27
C ASP A 137 5.27 -14.63 17.10
N VAL A 138 4.87 -14.97 15.88
CA VAL A 138 5.16 -14.20 14.65
C VAL A 138 4.69 -12.76 14.76
N VAL A 139 3.49 -12.52 15.34
CA VAL A 139 2.95 -11.16 15.53
C VAL A 139 3.44 -10.50 16.83
N GLY A 140 4.32 -11.14 17.61
CA GLY A 140 4.89 -10.58 18.85
C GLY A 140 3.87 -10.38 19.97
N LEU A 141 2.94 -11.33 20.13
CA LEU A 141 1.92 -11.32 21.19
C LEU A 141 2.07 -12.46 22.20
N THR A 142 3.21 -13.14 22.25
CA THR A 142 3.47 -14.31 23.09
C THR A 142 3.16 -14.05 24.57
N GLU A 143 3.64 -12.94 25.13
CA GLU A 143 3.37 -12.55 26.53
C GLU A 143 1.92 -12.11 26.78
N HIS A 144 1.15 -11.89 25.72
CA HIS A 144 -0.21 -11.36 25.75
C HIS A 144 -1.26 -12.41 25.33
N ALA A 145 -0.83 -13.63 25.01
CA ALA A 145 -1.68 -14.71 24.49
C ALA A 145 -2.93 -14.98 25.34
N ASP A 146 -2.78 -14.94 26.66
CA ASP A 146 -3.86 -15.21 27.62
C ASP A 146 -4.57 -13.93 28.11
N LEU A 147 -4.16 -12.76 27.65
CA LEU A 147 -4.84 -11.51 27.98
C LEU A 147 -6.16 -11.39 27.21
N LYS A 148 -7.13 -10.74 27.86
CA LYS A 148 -8.37 -10.34 27.18
C LYS A 148 -8.08 -9.23 26.18
N VAL A 149 -8.68 -9.31 25.02
CA VAL A 149 -8.53 -8.37 23.90
C VAL A 149 -8.72 -6.91 24.33
N GLN A 150 -9.69 -6.64 25.24
CA GLN A 150 -9.93 -5.29 25.80
C GLN A 150 -8.77 -4.73 26.66
N LYS A 151 -7.81 -5.57 27.05
CA LYS A 151 -6.67 -5.16 27.86
C LYS A 151 -5.41 -4.87 27.04
N LEU A 152 -5.47 -5.12 25.75
CA LEU A 152 -4.36 -4.84 24.82
C LEU A 152 -4.21 -3.33 24.63
N SER A 153 -2.96 -2.87 24.51
CA SER A 153 -2.65 -1.54 24.01
C SER A 153 -3.07 -1.38 22.55
N GLY A 154 -3.10 -0.15 22.03
CA GLY A 154 -3.45 0.11 20.63
C GLY A 154 -2.55 -0.66 19.64
N GLY A 155 -1.23 -0.65 19.86
CA GLY A 155 -0.28 -1.40 19.02
C GLY A 155 -0.45 -2.92 19.13
N GLN A 156 -0.65 -3.46 20.36
CA GLN A 156 -0.93 -4.88 20.55
C GLN A 156 -2.25 -5.29 19.91
N ARG A 157 -3.26 -4.44 19.97
CA ARG A 157 -4.53 -4.67 19.30
C ARG A 157 -4.35 -4.75 17.79
N ARG A 158 -3.57 -3.85 17.20
CA ARG A 158 -3.31 -3.88 15.76
C ARG A 158 -2.55 -5.11 15.32
N ARG A 159 -1.58 -5.59 16.11
CA ARG A 159 -0.91 -6.88 15.86
C ARG A 159 -1.91 -8.05 15.89
N LEU A 160 -2.89 -8.01 16.80
CA LEU A 160 -3.98 -9.00 16.80
C LEU A 160 -4.85 -8.88 15.55
N ASP A 161 -5.18 -7.67 15.08
CA ASP A 161 -5.96 -7.47 13.87
C ASP A 161 -5.25 -8.06 12.65
N VAL A 162 -3.91 -7.91 12.57
CA VAL A 162 -3.09 -8.59 11.55
C VAL A 162 -3.15 -10.10 11.71
N ALA A 163 -2.94 -10.62 12.93
CA ALA A 163 -3.03 -12.05 13.20
C ALA A 163 -4.37 -12.64 12.75
N ILE A 164 -5.47 -11.94 12.98
CA ILE A 164 -6.80 -12.32 12.51
C ILE A 164 -6.84 -12.37 10.98
N GLY A 165 -6.28 -11.37 10.30
CA GLY A 165 -6.24 -11.32 8.83
C GLY A 165 -5.42 -12.44 8.20
N ILE A 166 -4.40 -12.93 8.91
CA ILE A 166 -3.48 -13.94 8.36
C ILE A 166 -3.64 -15.34 8.97
N VAL A 167 -4.56 -15.54 9.94
CA VAL A 167 -4.76 -16.83 10.61
C VAL A 167 -5.05 -18.00 9.63
N GLY A 168 -5.68 -17.70 8.50
CA GLY A 168 -5.95 -18.63 7.42
C GLY A 168 -4.75 -18.99 6.56
N ARG A 169 -3.55 -18.46 6.82
CA ARG A 169 -2.34 -18.59 6.00
C ARG A 169 -2.61 -18.21 4.55
N PRO A 170 -2.99 -16.94 4.31
CA PRO A 170 -3.40 -16.46 3.00
C PRO A 170 -2.23 -16.37 2.01
N GLU A 171 -2.54 -16.44 0.72
CA GLU A 171 -1.60 -16.19 -0.37
C GLU A 171 -1.53 -14.70 -0.75
N LEU A 172 -2.60 -13.95 -0.40
CA LEU A 172 -2.70 -12.51 -0.63
C LEU A 172 -3.36 -11.84 0.56
N VAL A 173 -2.76 -10.77 1.07
CA VAL A 173 -3.27 -9.96 2.18
C VAL A 173 -3.58 -8.55 1.70
N PHE A 174 -4.75 -8.05 2.06
CA PHE A 174 -5.18 -6.67 1.87
C PHE A 174 -5.07 -5.91 3.19
N LEU A 175 -4.44 -4.74 3.15
CA LEU A 175 -4.21 -3.87 4.30
C LEU A 175 -4.74 -2.46 3.95
N ASP A 176 -5.87 -2.05 4.54
CA ASP A 176 -6.40 -0.70 4.31
C ASP A 176 -5.91 0.26 5.40
N GLU A 177 -5.03 1.21 5.00
CA GLU A 177 -4.38 2.20 5.88
C GLU A 177 -3.85 1.61 7.19
N PRO A 178 -2.94 0.62 7.12
CA PRO A 178 -2.65 -0.28 8.24
C PRO A 178 -1.97 0.39 9.43
N THR A 179 -1.25 1.48 9.26
CA THR A 179 -0.49 2.17 10.32
C THR A 179 -1.11 3.47 10.78
N ALA A 180 -2.34 3.78 10.34
CA ALA A 180 -3.04 4.98 10.75
C ALA A 180 -3.15 5.06 12.27
N GLY A 181 -2.63 6.14 12.87
CA GLY A 181 -2.64 6.33 14.32
C GLY A 181 -1.57 5.58 15.12
N PHE A 182 -0.59 4.96 14.47
CA PHE A 182 0.54 4.34 15.15
C PHE A 182 1.57 5.37 15.63
N ASP A 183 2.15 5.09 16.80
CA ASP A 183 3.39 5.72 17.17
C ASP A 183 4.56 5.19 16.31
N PRO A 184 5.72 5.89 16.28
CA PRO A 184 6.85 5.50 15.44
C PRO A 184 7.44 4.12 15.76
N HIS A 185 7.28 3.61 16.98
CA HIS A 185 7.77 2.28 17.37
C HIS A 185 6.83 1.20 16.82
N ALA A 186 5.54 1.32 17.07
CA ALA A 186 4.52 0.40 16.57
C ALA A 186 4.54 0.30 15.04
N ARG A 187 4.77 1.45 14.35
CA ARG A 187 4.90 1.49 12.89
C ARG A 187 6.09 0.65 12.41
N ARG A 188 7.26 0.78 13.01
CA ARG A 188 8.44 -0.02 12.64
C ARG A 188 8.22 -1.52 12.83
N GLU A 189 7.68 -1.91 13.98
CA GLU A 189 7.38 -3.32 14.25
C GLU A 189 6.36 -3.92 13.26
N PHE A 190 5.40 -3.09 12.82
CA PHE A 190 4.45 -3.50 11.79
C PHE A 190 5.14 -3.66 10.42
N HIS A 191 6.06 -2.77 10.06
CA HIS A 191 6.86 -2.89 8.83
C HIS A 191 7.65 -4.19 8.82
N ASP A 192 8.34 -4.50 9.93
CA ASP A 192 9.10 -5.76 10.07
C ASP A 192 8.19 -7.00 9.94
N LEU A 193 6.94 -6.92 10.42
CA LEU A 193 5.97 -7.99 10.27
C LEU A 193 5.54 -8.18 8.81
N VAL A 194 5.24 -7.10 8.08
CA VAL A 194 4.84 -7.17 6.67
C VAL A 194 5.96 -7.77 5.82
N HIS A 195 7.22 -7.32 6.02
CA HIS A 195 8.37 -7.89 5.31
C HIS A 195 8.55 -9.37 5.62
N ARG A 196 8.42 -9.79 6.87
CA ARG A 196 8.47 -11.23 7.22
C ARG A 196 7.42 -12.06 6.50
N LEU A 197 6.18 -11.55 6.39
CA LEU A 197 5.11 -12.25 5.68
C LEU A 197 5.40 -12.40 4.18
N ALA A 198 5.94 -11.36 3.55
CA ALA A 198 6.31 -11.40 2.14
C ALA A 198 7.52 -12.31 1.88
N ASP A 199 8.61 -12.14 2.64
CA ASP A 199 9.88 -12.81 2.40
C ASP A 199 9.85 -14.32 2.74
N PHE A 200 9.23 -14.69 3.87
CA PHE A 200 9.29 -16.07 4.36
C PHE A 200 8.09 -16.91 3.95
N GLU A 201 6.91 -16.31 3.86
CA GLU A 201 5.67 -17.02 3.49
C GLU A 201 5.31 -16.85 2.01
N ASN A 202 6.08 -16.08 1.25
CA ASN A 202 5.78 -15.72 -0.14
C ASN A 202 4.34 -15.15 -0.30
N THR A 203 3.87 -14.48 0.74
CA THR A 203 2.55 -13.87 0.77
C THR A 203 2.58 -12.55 0.00
N THR A 204 1.71 -12.41 -0.97
CA THR A 204 1.52 -11.13 -1.67
C THR A 204 0.80 -10.15 -0.74
N VAL A 205 1.21 -8.89 -0.73
CA VAL A 205 0.57 -7.85 0.09
C VAL A 205 0.16 -6.69 -0.80
N LEU A 206 -1.12 -6.30 -0.72
CA LEU A 206 -1.59 -5.03 -1.25
C LEU A 206 -2.01 -4.14 -0.10
N LEU A 207 -1.32 -3.03 0.07
CA LEU A 207 -1.66 -2.04 1.09
C LEU A 207 -2.13 -0.73 0.47
N THR A 208 -3.07 -0.05 1.13
CA THR A 208 -3.39 1.35 0.82
C THR A 208 -2.76 2.26 1.84
N THR A 209 -2.31 3.41 1.38
CA THR A 209 -1.85 4.47 2.27
C THR A 209 -2.00 5.85 1.60
N HIS A 210 -2.04 6.88 2.40
CA HIS A 210 -1.85 8.27 1.97
C HIS A 210 -0.50 8.81 2.46
N ASP A 211 0.24 8.02 3.25
CA ASP A 211 1.56 8.33 3.80
C ASP A 211 2.63 7.78 2.84
N LEU A 212 3.34 8.69 2.24
CA LEU A 212 4.39 8.39 1.27
C LEU A 212 5.57 7.68 1.91
N ASP A 213 5.97 8.11 3.10
CA ASP A 213 7.04 7.49 3.89
C ASP A 213 6.75 6.01 4.20
N GLU A 214 5.48 5.69 4.42
CA GLU A 214 5.03 4.32 4.62
C GLU A 214 5.16 3.51 3.33
N ALA A 215 4.67 4.05 2.20
CA ALA A 215 4.78 3.39 0.90
C ALA A 215 6.23 3.12 0.52
N GLU A 216 7.12 4.11 0.73
CA GLU A 216 8.55 4.02 0.42
C GLU A 216 9.28 2.95 1.25
N LYS A 217 8.91 2.79 2.52
CA LYS A 217 9.56 1.84 3.44
C LYS A 217 9.04 0.42 3.34
N LEU A 218 7.79 0.24 2.91
CA LEU A 218 7.14 -1.06 2.90
C LEU A 218 7.09 -1.71 1.53
N ALA A 219 6.91 -0.92 0.47
CA ALA A 219 6.52 -1.47 -0.80
C ALA A 219 7.72 -1.73 -1.73
N ASP A 220 7.71 -2.88 -2.39
CA ASP A 220 8.58 -3.16 -3.54
C ASP A 220 8.21 -2.27 -4.73
N ARG A 221 6.91 -1.91 -4.83
CA ARG A 221 6.37 -1.10 -5.91
C ARG A 221 5.19 -0.28 -5.43
N ILE A 222 5.09 0.94 -5.95
CA ILE A 222 4.09 1.93 -5.58
C ILE A 222 3.24 2.27 -6.80
N LEU A 223 1.94 2.17 -6.66
CA LEU A 223 0.94 2.70 -7.60
C LEU A 223 0.39 3.99 -7.03
N VAL A 224 0.45 5.08 -7.78
CA VAL A 224 -0.18 6.34 -7.38
C VAL A 224 -1.55 6.44 -8.03
N LEU A 225 -2.60 6.40 -7.21
CA LEU A 225 -3.99 6.52 -7.63
C LEU A 225 -4.47 7.95 -7.39
N ASP A 226 -4.87 8.64 -8.47
CA ASP A 226 -5.50 9.94 -8.37
C ASP A 226 -6.60 10.09 -9.43
N GLY A 227 -7.67 10.83 -9.10
CA GLY A 227 -8.81 11.04 -10.00
C GLY A 227 -9.44 9.74 -10.54
N GLY A 228 -9.27 8.61 -9.84
CA GLY A 228 -9.81 7.31 -10.25
C GLY A 228 -8.98 6.57 -11.31
N THR A 229 -7.72 6.99 -11.54
CA THR A 229 -6.77 6.34 -12.47
C THR A 229 -5.41 6.16 -11.82
N ILE A 230 -4.59 5.20 -12.30
CA ILE A 230 -3.19 5.11 -11.92
C ILE A 230 -2.40 6.14 -12.72
N VAL A 231 -1.79 7.10 -12.02
CA VAL A 231 -1.02 8.20 -12.62
C VAL A 231 0.49 7.94 -12.60
N ALA A 232 0.94 7.01 -11.75
CA ALA A 232 2.33 6.55 -11.72
C ALA A 232 2.42 5.11 -11.18
N ASP A 233 3.44 4.36 -11.62
CA ASP A 233 3.66 2.96 -11.31
C ASP A 233 5.16 2.64 -11.38
N GLY A 234 5.77 2.31 -10.25
CA GLY A 234 7.20 2.01 -10.18
C GLY A 234 7.70 1.78 -8.77
N THR A 235 8.99 1.46 -8.64
CA THR A 235 9.67 1.48 -7.33
C THR A 235 9.82 2.92 -6.82
N ALA A 236 10.03 3.13 -5.53
CA ALA A 236 10.30 4.45 -4.96
C ALA A 236 11.40 5.19 -5.72
N ASP A 237 12.51 4.49 -6.01
CA ASP A 237 13.64 5.01 -6.79
C ASP A 237 13.28 5.38 -8.24
N GLN A 238 12.44 4.58 -8.91
CA GLN A 238 11.99 4.86 -10.27
C GLN A 238 11.11 6.10 -10.30
N LEU A 239 10.12 6.16 -9.41
CA LEU A 239 9.22 7.31 -9.30
C LEU A 239 9.98 8.60 -8.96
N ALA A 240 10.96 8.52 -8.05
CA ALA A 240 11.82 9.64 -7.73
C ALA A 240 12.66 10.10 -8.95
N ARG A 241 13.09 9.20 -9.84
CA ARG A 241 13.88 9.53 -11.04
C ARG A 241 13.04 10.06 -12.20
N GLU A 242 11.89 9.46 -12.47
CA GLU A 242 11.03 9.83 -13.61
C GLU A 242 10.49 11.26 -13.51
N LEU A 243 10.35 11.76 -12.29
CA LEU A 243 9.78 13.07 -12.02
C LEU A 243 10.82 14.11 -11.60
N THR A 244 12.07 13.66 -11.41
CA THR A 244 13.20 14.54 -11.12
C THR A 244 13.93 14.91 -12.41
N THR A 245 13.30 15.75 -13.22
CA THR A 245 14.04 16.50 -14.26
C THR A 245 14.94 17.57 -13.65
N GLN A 246 14.85 17.82 -12.34
CA GLN A 246 15.59 18.89 -11.67
C GLN A 246 16.24 18.39 -10.39
N ALA A 247 17.56 18.39 -10.35
CA ALA A 247 18.32 18.33 -9.10
C ALA A 247 18.55 19.76 -8.58
N GLU A 248 18.29 19.98 -7.31
CA GLU A 248 18.59 21.26 -6.66
C GLU A 248 19.95 21.21 -5.98
N VAL A 249 20.85 22.10 -6.40
CA VAL A 249 22.16 22.27 -5.76
C VAL A 249 22.11 23.53 -4.90
N ARG A 250 22.36 23.36 -3.62
CA ARG A 250 22.42 24.44 -2.62
C ARG A 250 23.83 24.58 -2.13
N TRP A 251 24.30 25.80 -1.98
CA TRP A 251 25.62 26.07 -1.42
C TRP A 251 25.68 27.46 -0.79
N THR A 252 26.69 27.70 0.02
CA THR A 252 26.96 29.00 0.65
C THR A 252 28.29 29.53 0.18
N VAL A 253 28.34 30.80 -0.25
CA VAL A 253 29.56 31.58 -0.58
C VAL A 253 29.49 32.90 0.11
N GLY A 254 30.57 33.25 0.86
CA GLY A 254 30.63 34.52 1.57
C GLY A 254 29.47 34.76 2.54
N GLY A 255 28.90 33.69 3.14
CA GLY A 255 27.75 33.74 4.04
C GLY A 255 26.39 33.92 3.36
N ARG A 256 26.35 33.90 2.03
CA ARG A 256 25.08 33.94 1.25
C ARG A 256 24.76 32.56 0.73
N ARG A 257 23.49 32.14 0.92
CA ARG A 257 22.96 30.89 0.42
C ARG A 257 22.53 31.05 -1.04
N HIS A 258 22.99 30.12 -1.88
CA HIS A 258 22.64 30.02 -3.29
C HIS A 258 21.86 28.72 -3.53
N VAL A 259 20.95 28.76 -4.49
CA VAL A 259 20.13 27.62 -4.92
C VAL A 259 20.10 27.62 -6.44
N HIS A 260 20.39 26.48 -7.05
CA HIS A 260 20.35 26.31 -8.49
C HIS A 260 19.66 24.98 -8.85
N ALA A 261 18.63 25.06 -9.69
CA ALA A 261 17.98 23.89 -10.26
C ALA A 261 18.76 23.43 -11.49
N VAL A 262 19.22 22.19 -11.51
CA VAL A 262 19.88 21.56 -12.65
C VAL A 262 18.82 20.81 -13.44
N GLU A 263 18.36 21.39 -14.55
CA GLU A 263 17.40 20.77 -15.46
C GLU A 263 18.12 19.80 -16.39
N ASP A 264 17.59 18.57 -16.55
CA ASP A 264 18.06 17.52 -17.47
C ASP A 264 19.59 17.24 -17.48
N GLY A 265 20.27 17.59 -16.39
CA GLY A 265 21.72 17.51 -16.29
C GLY A 265 22.21 16.60 -15.16
N ASP A 266 23.45 16.16 -15.30
CA ASP A 266 24.19 15.50 -14.22
C ASP A 266 24.58 16.56 -13.17
N PRO A 267 23.96 16.53 -11.94
CA PRO A 267 24.32 17.46 -10.88
C PRO A 267 25.81 17.36 -10.51
N THR A 268 26.44 16.22 -10.74
CA THR A 268 27.88 16.02 -10.52
C THR A 268 28.70 16.90 -11.44
N ALA A 269 28.30 17.05 -12.70
CA ALA A 269 28.98 17.92 -13.65
C ALA A 269 28.85 19.40 -13.27
N PHE A 270 27.67 19.80 -12.77
CA PHE A 270 27.45 21.16 -12.26
C PHE A 270 28.31 21.42 -11.01
N VAL A 271 28.24 20.52 -10.02
CA VAL A 271 29.03 20.64 -8.77
C VAL A 271 30.52 20.71 -9.06
N ARG A 272 31.02 19.87 -9.97
CA ARG A 272 32.45 19.89 -10.36
C ARG A 272 32.87 21.24 -10.95
N ARG A 273 32.02 21.83 -11.80
CA ARG A 273 32.26 23.17 -12.35
C ARG A 273 32.18 24.26 -11.28
N LEU A 274 31.22 24.17 -10.37
CA LEU A 274 31.04 25.09 -9.26
C LEU A 274 32.30 25.15 -8.38
N LEU A 275 32.76 23.98 -7.94
CA LEU A 275 33.94 23.88 -7.08
C LEU A 275 35.24 24.28 -7.78
N ALA A 276 35.32 24.14 -9.11
CA ALA A 276 36.48 24.58 -9.90
C ALA A 276 36.52 26.09 -10.07
N ASN A 277 35.38 26.77 -10.08
CA ASN A 277 35.27 28.21 -10.30
C ASN A 277 35.25 29.03 -9.02
N ASP A 278 34.86 28.45 -7.90
CA ASP A 278 34.72 29.12 -6.63
C ASP A 278 35.19 28.22 -5.47
N PRO A 279 36.44 28.45 -4.98
CA PRO A 279 37.00 27.65 -3.89
C PRO A 279 36.39 27.94 -2.52
N ASP A 280 35.66 29.07 -2.37
CA ASP A 280 35.03 29.47 -1.10
C ASP A 280 33.63 28.87 -0.89
N VAL A 281 33.23 27.92 -1.73
CA VAL A 281 31.97 27.19 -1.58
C VAL A 281 31.99 26.36 -0.29
N THR A 282 30.99 26.60 0.56
CA THR A 282 30.72 25.85 1.80
C THR A 282 29.28 25.34 1.83
N GLU A 283 28.97 24.43 2.73
CA GLU A 283 27.59 23.88 2.92
C GLU A 283 26.97 23.40 1.61
N LEU A 284 27.79 22.73 0.77
CA LEU A 284 27.29 22.18 -0.49
C LEU A 284 26.35 21.00 -0.24
N GLU A 285 25.13 21.13 -0.69
CA GLU A 285 24.09 20.11 -0.64
C GLU A 285 23.56 19.88 -2.05
N VAL A 286 23.51 18.60 -2.47
CA VAL A 286 22.83 18.19 -3.70
C VAL A 286 21.55 17.48 -3.29
N ARG A 287 20.43 18.15 -3.44
CA ARG A 287 19.12 17.58 -3.16
C ARG A 287 18.48 17.12 -4.47
N ARG A 288 18.21 15.84 -4.56
CA ARG A 288 17.27 15.33 -5.58
C ARG A 288 15.87 15.55 -5.05
N ALA A 289 14.89 15.75 -5.95
CA ALA A 289 13.51 15.80 -5.52
C ALA A 289 13.20 14.50 -4.74
N SER A 290 12.55 14.68 -3.61
CA SER A 290 12.06 13.55 -2.82
C SER A 290 10.86 12.93 -3.54
N LEU A 291 10.51 11.71 -3.17
CA LEU A 291 9.27 11.11 -3.64
C LEU A 291 8.05 11.98 -3.24
N GLU A 292 8.16 12.75 -2.13
CA GLU A 292 7.16 13.71 -1.69
C GLU A 292 6.99 14.88 -2.67
N ASP A 293 8.10 15.48 -3.12
CA ASP A 293 8.07 16.55 -4.14
C ASP A 293 7.46 16.04 -5.45
N THR A 294 7.77 14.79 -5.76
CA THR A 294 7.26 14.00 -6.88
C THR A 294 5.75 13.79 -6.78
N TYR A 295 5.28 13.27 -5.65
CA TYR A 295 3.87 13.01 -5.38
C TYR A 295 3.04 14.30 -5.45
N MET A 296 3.52 15.37 -4.81
CA MET A 296 2.86 16.68 -4.87
C MET A 296 2.77 17.23 -6.29
N THR A 297 3.81 17.02 -7.10
CA THR A 297 3.82 17.43 -8.52
C THR A 297 2.81 16.62 -9.35
N LEU A 298 2.70 15.30 -9.11
CA LEU A 298 1.74 14.43 -9.80
C LEU A 298 0.30 14.81 -9.46
N VAL A 299 -0.01 14.95 -8.17
CA VAL A 299 -1.34 15.33 -7.69
C VAL A 299 -1.72 16.69 -8.27
N HIS A 300 -0.81 17.67 -8.24
CA HIS A 300 -1.08 19.01 -8.80
C HIS A 300 -1.29 19.01 -10.34
N ARG A 301 -0.52 18.19 -11.07
CA ARG A 301 -0.72 18.01 -12.53
C ARG A 301 -2.07 17.37 -12.85
N ALA A 302 -2.46 16.36 -12.08
CA ALA A 302 -3.74 15.69 -12.25
C ALA A 302 -4.93 16.63 -11.93
N GLU A 303 -4.82 17.45 -10.88
CA GLU A 303 -5.82 18.49 -10.55
C GLU A 303 -5.97 19.51 -11.67
N THR A 304 -4.85 19.98 -12.25
CA THR A 304 -4.88 20.97 -13.35
C THR A 304 -5.38 20.37 -14.66
N ALA A 305 -5.08 19.10 -14.95
CA ALA A 305 -5.57 18.40 -16.14
C ALA A 305 -7.05 18.01 -16.02
N GLY A 306 -7.54 17.76 -14.80
CA GLY A 306 -8.92 17.34 -14.52
C GLY A 306 -9.93 18.46 -14.32
N GLY A 307 -9.54 19.74 -14.37
CA GLY A 307 -10.45 20.88 -14.25
C GLY A 307 -11.19 20.99 -12.92
N ARG A 308 -10.65 20.47 -11.81
CA ARG A 308 -11.22 20.68 -10.47
C ARG A 308 -10.75 22.04 -9.92
N PRO A 309 -11.67 22.97 -9.54
CA PRO A 309 -11.27 24.16 -8.82
C PRO A 309 -10.74 23.75 -7.44
N SER A 310 -9.55 24.26 -7.09
CA SER A 310 -8.98 24.16 -5.76
C SER A 310 -10.01 24.60 -4.73
N ALA A 311 -10.24 23.79 -3.70
CA ALA A 311 -10.97 24.20 -2.51
C ALA A 311 -10.13 25.25 -1.76
N GLY A 312 -10.19 26.48 -2.24
CA GLY A 312 -9.64 27.67 -1.60
C GLY A 312 -10.40 27.98 -0.33
N GLY A 313 -9.66 28.31 0.71
CA GLY A 313 -10.02 28.54 2.08
C GLY A 313 -11.32 29.34 2.28
N GLU A 314 -12.19 28.80 3.10
CA GLU A 314 -13.20 29.55 3.81
C GLU A 314 -12.52 30.45 4.86
N GLN A 315 -12.30 31.69 4.47
CA GLN A 315 -12.16 32.79 5.42
C GLN A 315 -13.51 32.98 6.13
N THR A 316 -13.58 32.56 7.38
CA THR A 316 -14.64 32.95 8.30
C THR A 316 -14.49 34.43 8.64
N ASP A 317 -15.27 35.26 7.93
CA ASP A 317 -15.56 36.64 8.34
C ASP A 317 -16.64 36.57 9.43
N ARG A 318 -16.24 36.70 10.69
CA ARG A 318 -17.15 36.96 11.82
C ARG A 318 -17.18 38.46 12.01
N THR A 319 -18.18 39.11 11.42
CA THR A 319 -18.58 40.43 11.83
C THR A 319 -19.59 40.31 12.98
N GLU A 320 -19.21 40.85 14.12
CA GLU A 320 -20.08 41.11 15.28
C GLU A 320 -21.22 42.05 14.85
N GLU A 321 -22.43 41.71 15.22
CA GLU A 321 -23.49 42.70 15.49
C GLU A 321 -24.12 42.39 16.84
N VAL A 322 -23.80 43.29 17.78
CA VAL A 322 -24.50 43.58 19.03
C VAL A 322 -25.67 44.51 18.70
N GLN A 323 -26.90 44.16 19.07
CA GLN A 323 -27.95 45.04 19.60
C GLN A 323 -29.34 44.35 19.53
N ALA A 324 -29.93 44.13 20.56
CA ALA A 324 -31.01 44.65 21.41
C ALA A 324 -31.67 43.51 22.18
#